data_0cd0a4e35c83af7bebe3e2c55d793429
#
_entry.id   0cd0a4e35c83af7bebe3e2c55d793429
#
_cell.length_a   1.000
_cell.length_b   1.000
_cell.length_c   1.000
_cell.angle_alpha   90.00
_cell.angle_beta   90.00
_cell.angle_gamma   90.00
#
_symmetry.space_group_name_H-M   'P 1'
#
loop_
_entity.id
_entity.type
_entity.pdbx_description
1 polymer ?
#
loop_
_entity_poly.entity_id
_entity_poly.type
_entity_poly.pdbx_seq_one_letter_code
_entity_poly.pdbx_strand_id
1 'polypeptide(L)'
;ARIPNLLVNGASGIAVGMATNMPTHNLSEVIDACIAYIENNDIDIEELMTYVKAPDFPTGGYIYGMSGVREAYLTGRGRVIMRARAEIETGSTHDKIVVTEIPYGVNKAELIKNIADLANEKKIEGIANANDESDREGMRIVIDVKRDANASIVLNKLYKMTMLQTSFGVNNVALVHGRPRLLNLKDLIKHFVEHRHDVVIRRTQYDLRKAKERAHILEGLIIASDNIDEVIKI
;
A
#
# COMPACT_ATOMS: atom_id res chain seq x y z
N ALA A 1 -8.30 9.29 -11.20
CA ALA A 1 -8.69 8.78 -9.88
C ALA A 1 -9.02 9.93 -8.92
N ARG A 2 -9.90 9.71 -7.95
CA ARG A 2 -10.22 10.73 -6.92
C ARG A 2 -9.26 10.66 -5.74
N ILE A 3 -8.61 9.52 -5.54
CA ILE A 3 -7.62 9.26 -4.50
C ILE A 3 -6.27 8.94 -5.14
N PRO A 4 -5.15 9.09 -4.44
CA PRO A 4 -3.81 8.78 -4.92
C PRO A 4 -3.57 7.26 -4.99
N ASN A 5 -4.19 6.62 -5.98
CA ASN A 5 -4.31 5.17 -6.09
C ASN A 5 -2.97 4.42 -6.13
N LEU A 6 -1.93 5.00 -6.75
CA LEU A 6 -0.60 4.37 -6.80
C LEU A 6 0.02 4.22 -5.41
N LEU A 7 -0.19 5.19 -4.52
CA LEU A 7 0.28 5.09 -3.13
C LEU A 7 -0.60 4.19 -2.29
N VAL A 8 -1.93 4.34 -2.39
CA VAL A 8 -2.86 3.59 -1.53
C VAL A 8 -2.85 2.10 -1.86
N ASN A 9 -3.04 1.74 -3.13
CA ASN A 9 -3.15 0.33 -3.54
C ASN A 9 -1.82 -0.26 -4.03
N GLY A 10 -0.80 0.57 -4.20
CA GLY A 10 0.45 0.12 -4.79
C GLY A 10 0.30 -0.28 -6.27
N ALA A 11 1.38 -0.77 -6.84
CA ALA A 11 1.41 -1.31 -8.18
C ALA A 11 2.58 -2.29 -8.31
N SER A 12 2.38 -3.40 -9.03
CA SER A 12 3.46 -4.32 -9.39
C SER A 12 3.32 -4.71 -10.84
N GLY A 13 4.42 -4.65 -11.58
CA GLY A 13 4.41 -5.01 -12.99
C GLY A 13 5.82 -5.07 -13.57
N ILE A 14 5.97 -5.95 -14.57
CA ILE A 14 7.21 -6.16 -15.30
C ILE A 14 6.95 -5.82 -16.76
N ALA A 15 7.75 -4.90 -17.29
CA ALA A 15 7.76 -4.55 -18.70
C ALA A 15 9.14 -4.78 -19.31
N VAL A 16 9.26 -4.66 -20.63
CA VAL A 16 10.56 -4.77 -21.28
C VAL A 16 11.43 -3.56 -20.89
N GLY A 17 12.57 -3.83 -20.28
CA GLY A 17 13.53 -2.82 -19.86
C GLY A 17 13.20 -2.07 -18.57
N MET A 18 12.05 -2.33 -17.92
CA MET A 18 11.69 -1.69 -16.64
C MET A 18 10.73 -2.55 -15.82
N ALA A 19 10.72 -2.31 -14.51
CA ALA A 19 9.76 -2.91 -13.60
C ALA A 19 9.30 -1.86 -12.58
N THR A 20 8.10 -2.04 -12.06
CA THR A 20 7.61 -1.26 -10.92
C THR A 20 7.18 -2.21 -9.80
N ASN A 21 7.41 -1.80 -8.56
CA ASN A 21 6.96 -2.52 -7.38
C ASN A 21 6.73 -1.50 -6.26
N MET A 22 5.51 -0.99 -6.20
CA MET A 22 5.09 0.03 -5.24
C MET A 22 4.32 -0.62 -4.11
N PRO A 23 4.69 -0.39 -2.85
CA PRO A 23 3.94 -0.90 -1.71
C PRO A 23 2.62 -0.14 -1.52
N THR A 24 1.69 -0.77 -0.83
CA THR A 24 0.45 -0.17 -0.37
C THR A 24 0.67 0.74 0.84
N HIS A 25 -0.22 1.73 1.04
CA HIS A 25 -0.16 2.66 2.17
C HIS A 25 -1.54 2.91 2.75
N ASN A 26 -1.59 3.37 3.99
CA ASN A 26 -2.82 3.76 4.66
C ASN A 26 -3.47 4.95 3.97
N LEU A 27 -4.77 4.83 3.67
CA LEU A 27 -5.53 5.85 2.93
C LEU A 27 -5.56 7.20 3.66
N SER A 28 -5.78 7.20 4.98
CA SER A 28 -5.85 8.43 5.77
C SER A 28 -4.50 9.13 5.80
N GLU A 29 -3.41 8.40 6.07
CA GLU A 29 -2.04 8.94 6.08
C GLU A 29 -1.67 9.60 4.73
N VAL A 30 -2.01 8.94 3.61
CA VAL A 30 -1.72 9.47 2.28
C VAL A 30 -2.57 10.70 1.95
N ILE A 31 -3.82 10.75 2.39
CA ILE A 31 -4.68 11.94 2.20
C ILE A 31 -4.15 13.11 3.03
N ASP A 32 -3.79 12.88 4.30
CA ASP A 32 -3.22 13.91 5.17
C ASP A 32 -1.92 14.49 4.57
N ALA A 33 -1.06 13.64 4.00
CA ALA A 33 0.13 14.09 3.29
C ALA A 33 -0.20 14.90 2.02
N CYS A 34 -1.26 14.53 1.28
CA CYS A 34 -1.72 15.31 0.13
C CYS A 34 -2.25 16.69 0.56
N ILE A 35 -2.97 16.78 1.68
CA ILE A 35 -3.46 18.04 2.24
C ILE A 35 -2.27 18.92 2.66
N ALA A 36 -1.32 18.36 3.42
CA ALA A 36 -0.11 19.07 3.82
C ALA A 36 0.68 19.60 2.61
N TYR A 37 0.78 18.83 1.52
CA TYR A 37 1.42 19.28 0.29
C TYR A 37 0.64 20.40 -0.41
N ILE A 38 -0.69 20.39 -0.39
CA ILE A 38 -1.53 21.47 -0.97
C ILE A 38 -1.37 22.76 -0.18
N GLU A 39 -1.28 22.69 1.15
CA GLU A 39 -1.10 23.84 2.03
C GLU A 39 0.33 24.40 1.94
N ASN A 40 1.33 23.54 1.75
CA ASN A 40 2.73 23.92 1.58
C ASN A 40 3.39 23.09 0.47
N ASN A 41 3.48 23.64 -0.74
CA ASN A 41 4.12 22.94 -1.87
C ASN A 41 5.64 22.73 -1.70
N ASP A 42 6.27 23.49 -0.82
CA ASP A 42 7.72 23.39 -0.52
C ASP A 42 8.03 22.36 0.58
N ILE A 43 6.99 21.74 1.20
CA ILE A 43 7.13 20.69 2.21
C ILE A 43 8.19 19.66 1.77
N ASP A 44 9.10 19.31 2.66
CA ASP A 44 10.14 18.33 2.36
C ASP A 44 9.67 16.88 2.58
N ILE A 45 10.50 15.91 2.17
CA ILE A 45 10.15 14.49 2.27
C ILE A 45 10.15 14.04 3.73
N GLU A 46 11.03 14.57 4.55
CA GLU A 46 11.12 14.22 5.98
C GLU A 46 9.85 14.65 6.72
N GLU A 47 9.32 15.82 6.40
CA GLU A 47 8.06 16.29 6.95
C GLU A 47 6.87 15.45 6.42
N LEU A 48 6.85 15.10 5.12
CA LEU A 48 5.85 14.18 4.57
C LEU A 48 5.87 12.80 5.23
N MET A 49 7.03 12.33 5.68
CA MET A 49 7.16 11.07 6.43
C MET A 49 6.56 11.14 7.83
N THR A 50 6.24 12.31 8.36
CA THR A 50 5.46 12.43 9.61
C THR A 50 4.01 12.05 9.43
N TYR A 51 3.47 12.24 8.23
CA TYR A 51 2.11 11.83 7.81
C TYR A 51 2.09 10.40 7.31
N VAL A 52 2.92 10.06 6.31
CA VAL A 52 3.05 8.70 5.76
C VAL A 52 4.26 8.02 6.40
N LYS A 53 4.02 7.33 7.50
CA LYS A 53 5.09 6.76 8.33
C LYS A 53 5.83 5.61 7.66
N ALA A 54 5.07 4.69 7.05
CA ALA A 54 5.60 3.49 6.41
C ALA A 54 4.54 2.87 5.47
N PRO A 55 4.94 1.95 4.58
CA PRO A 55 3.99 1.10 3.87
C PRO A 55 3.05 0.36 4.81
N ASP A 56 1.78 0.22 4.40
CA ASP A 56 0.74 -0.51 5.13
C ASP A 56 0.27 -1.68 4.26
N PHE A 57 0.69 -2.90 4.60
CA PHE A 57 0.39 -4.09 3.81
C PHE A 57 -0.93 -4.73 4.24
N PRO A 58 -1.77 -5.19 3.30
CA PRO A 58 -3.09 -5.73 3.60
C PRO A 58 -3.07 -7.04 4.41
N THR A 59 -1.93 -7.72 4.47
CA THR A 59 -1.74 -8.96 5.24
C THR A 59 -1.19 -8.72 6.65
N GLY A 60 -1.03 -7.46 7.06
CA GLY A 60 -0.48 -7.09 8.36
C GLY A 60 1.02 -7.37 8.49
N GLY A 61 1.44 -7.77 9.68
CA GLY A 61 2.84 -7.97 10.02
C GLY A 61 3.53 -6.70 10.52
N TYR A 62 4.84 -6.78 10.70
CA TYR A 62 5.67 -5.68 11.16
C TYR A 62 6.69 -5.27 10.11
N ILE A 63 6.94 -3.98 9.98
CA ILE A 63 8.12 -3.46 9.31
C ILE A 63 9.27 -3.43 10.31
N TYR A 64 10.37 -4.09 9.97
CA TYR A 64 11.54 -4.21 10.83
C TYR A 64 12.66 -3.28 10.38
N GLY A 65 12.78 -2.15 11.09
CA GLY A 65 13.72 -1.08 10.77
C GLY A 65 13.21 -0.09 9.75
N MET A 66 13.54 1.18 9.93
CA MET A 66 13.03 2.30 9.12
C MET A 66 13.98 2.73 8.00
N SER A 67 15.23 2.23 7.98
CA SER A 67 16.23 2.66 7.00
C SER A 67 15.80 2.41 5.55
N GLY A 68 15.26 1.22 5.28
CA GLY A 68 14.78 0.88 3.93
C GLY A 68 13.52 1.65 3.52
N VAL A 69 12.64 2.00 4.46
CA VAL A 69 11.48 2.87 4.22
C VAL A 69 11.93 4.28 3.86
N ARG A 70 12.85 4.84 4.68
CA ARG A 70 13.41 6.18 4.43
C ARG A 70 14.12 6.25 3.07
N GLU A 71 14.94 5.26 2.75
CA GLU A 71 15.59 5.17 1.45
C GLU A 71 14.57 5.13 0.30
N ALA A 72 13.53 4.31 0.42
CA ALA A 72 12.47 4.21 -0.57
C ALA A 72 11.73 5.54 -0.77
N TYR A 73 11.43 6.27 0.30
CA TYR A 73 10.73 7.55 0.23
C TYR A 73 11.60 8.68 -0.31
N LEU A 74 12.88 8.68 0.00
CA LEU A 74 13.83 9.69 -0.50
C LEU A 74 14.21 9.47 -1.97
N THR A 75 14.41 8.22 -2.38
CA THR A 75 15.00 7.90 -3.69
C THR A 75 14.03 7.23 -4.66
N GLY A 76 12.89 6.73 -4.20
CA GLY A 76 11.97 5.89 -4.96
C GLY A 76 12.39 4.41 -5.01
N ARG A 77 13.54 4.05 -4.40
CA ARG A 77 14.03 2.68 -4.27
C ARG A 77 14.45 2.40 -2.85
N GLY A 78 14.15 1.18 -2.38
CA GLY A 78 14.55 0.76 -1.03
C GLY A 78 14.17 -0.68 -0.77
N ARG A 79 14.70 -1.22 0.34
CA ARG A 79 14.42 -2.58 0.78
C ARG A 79 13.74 -2.54 2.14
N VAL A 80 12.43 -2.73 2.14
CA VAL A 80 11.61 -2.77 3.35
C VAL A 80 11.61 -4.20 3.90
N ILE A 81 12.07 -4.38 5.13
CA ILE A 81 12.05 -5.70 5.79
C ILE A 81 10.72 -5.88 6.50
N MET A 82 10.02 -6.97 6.17
CA MET A 82 8.75 -7.34 6.76
C MET A 82 8.93 -8.58 7.64
N ARG A 83 8.27 -8.59 8.80
CA ARG A 83 8.19 -9.73 9.72
C ARG A 83 6.76 -10.14 9.97
N ALA A 84 6.56 -11.45 10.11
CA ALA A 84 5.34 -12.03 10.64
C ALA A 84 5.05 -11.53 12.05
N ARG A 85 3.78 -11.40 12.39
CA ARG A 85 3.35 -11.22 13.78
C ARG A 85 3.29 -12.58 14.43
N ALA A 86 4.18 -12.80 15.38
CA ALA A 86 4.31 -14.04 16.11
C ALA A 86 4.40 -13.77 17.61
N GLU A 87 3.67 -14.56 18.39
CA GLU A 87 3.64 -14.49 19.85
C GLU A 87 4.01 -15.85 20.42
N ILE A 88 4.62 -15.87 21.61
CA ILE A 88 4.96 -17.10 22.32
C ILE A 88 3.92 -17.32 23.39
N GLU A 89 3.13 -18.37 23.24
CA GLU A 89 2.19 -18.86 24.25
C GLU A 89 2.88 -19.89 25.13
N THR A 90 3.05 -19.57 26.41
CA THR A 90 3.63 -20.49 27.38
C THR A 90 2.61 -21.51 27.83
N GLY A 91 2.85 -22.76 27.55
CA GLY A 91 2.00 -23.88 27.96
C GLY A 91 2.50 -24.61 29.19
N SER A 92 1.62 -25.38 29.82
CA SER A 92 2.00 -26.23 30.99
C SER A 92 2.96 -27.35 30.64
N THR A 93 2.98 -27.83 29.42
CA THR A 93 3.78 -28.93 28.92
C THR A 93 4.89 -28.53 27.96
N HIS A 94 4.62 -27.56 27.10
CA HIS A 94 5.54 -27.03 26.10
C HIS A 94 5.04 -25.66 25.62
N ASP A 95 5.95 -24.83 25.13
CA ASP A 95 5.64 -23.53 24.56
C ASP A 95 5.18 -23.69 23.12
N LYS A 96 4.37 -22.72 22.67
CA LYS A 96 3.92 -22.62 21.29
C LYS A 96 4.30 -21.26 20.71
N ILE A 97 4.72 -21.25 19.46
CA ILE A 97 4.87 -20.01 18.67
C ILE A 97 3.63 -19.92 17.79
N VAL A 98 2.83 -18.88 18.01
CA VAL A 98 1.58 -18.63 17.28
C VAL A 98 1.80 -17.48 16.33
N VAL A 99 1.60 -17.72 15.03
CA VAL A 99 1.74 -16.71 13.98
C VAL A 99 0.34 -16.34 13.48
N THR A 100 -0.02 -15.06 13.65
CA THR A 100 -1.34 -14.53 13.27
C THR A 100 -1.33 -13.71 12.00
N GLU A 101 -0.16 -13.19 11.59
CA GLU A 101 0.01 -12.42 10.36
C GLU A 101 1.33 -12.82 9.70
N ILE A 102 1.33 -12.95 8.37
CA ILE A 102 2.54 -13.28 7.59
C ILE A 102 2.89 -12.13 6.64
N PRO A 103 4.17 -12.00 6.24
CA PRO A 103 4.59 -10.95 5.32
C PRO A 103 3.83 -10.99 4.00
N TYR A 104 3.60 -9.81 3.43
CA TYR A 104 2.90 -9.67 2.15
C TYR A 104 3.57 -10.48 1.03
N GLY A 105 2.75 -11.20 0.27
CA GLY A 105 3.20 -12.03 -0.84
C GLY A 105 3.73 -13.42 -0.45
N VAL A 106 3.75 -13.77 0.83
CA VAL A 106 4.18 -15.10 1.31
C VAL A 106 3.02 -16.09 1.22
N ASN A 107 3.29 -17.25 0.63
CA ASN A 107 2.33 -18.36 0.59
C ASN A 107 2.37 -19.13 1.91
N LYS A 108 1.23 -19.17 2.62
CA LYS A 108 1.09 -19.82 3.93
C LYS A 108 1.43 -21.31 3.90
N ALA A 109 0.92 -22.05 2.93
CA ALA A 109 1.13 -23.50 2.84
C ALA A 109 2.60 -23.84 2.56
N GLU A 110 3.25 -23.07 1.69
CA GLU A 110 4.67 -23.23 1.41
C GLU A 110 5.54 -22.87 2.61
N LEU A 111 5.17 -21.82 3.36
CA LEU A 111 5.85 -21.42 4.59
C LEU A 111 5.80 -22.54 5.63
N ILE A 112 4.63 -23.13 5.90
CA ILE A 112 4.46 -24.23 6.87
C ILE A 112 5.26 -25.45 6.43
N LYS A 113 5.21 -25.81 5.15
CA LYS A 113 6.00 -26.91 4.59
C LYS A 113 7.51 -26.67 4.79
N ASN A 114 7.98 -25.47 4.49
CA ASN A 114 9.39 -25.11 4.66
C ASN A 114 9.83 -25.20 6.13
N ILE A 115 8.98 -24.77 7.08
CA ILE A 115 9.24 -24.91 8.52
C ILE A 115 9.36 -26.40 8.91
N ALA A 116 8.44 -27.24 8.43
CA ALA A 116 8.47 -28.67 8.70
C ALA A 116 9.72 -29.35 8.10
N ASP A 117 10.09 -28.99 6.87
CA ASP A 117 11.30 -29.51 6.21
C ASP A 117 12.57 -29.13 7.00
N LEU A 118 12.69 -27.88 7.44
CA LEU A 118 13.83 -27.43 8.27
C LEU A 118 13.90 -28.12 9.63
N ALA A 119 12.75 -28.47 10.22
CA ALA A 119 12.68 -29.24 11.46
C ALA A 119 13.13 -30.71 11.24
N ASN A 120 12.64 -31.33 10.16
CA ASN A 120 13.00 -32.72 9.80
C ASN A 120 14.48 -32.85 9.46
N GLU A 121 15.04 -31.89 8.73
CA GLU A 121 16.46 -31.83 8.38
C GLU A 121 17.36 -31.43 9.57
N LYS A 122 16.78 -31.18 10.77
CA LYS A 122 17.48 -30.71 11.97
C LYS A 122 18.28 -29.42 11.80
N LYS A 123 17.91 -28.58 10.81
CA LYS A 123 18.49 -27.26 10.62
C LYS A 123 17.97 -26.27 11.66
N ILE A 124 16.71 -26.44 12.09
CA ILE A 124 16.13 -25.77 13.25
C ILE A 124 15.75 -26.84 14.27
N GLU A 125 16.57 -26.95 15.29
CA GLU A 125 16.28 -27.81 16.43
C GLU A 125 15.25 -27.16 17.34
N GLY A 126 14.47 -27.98 18.07
CA GLY A 126 13.49 -27.49 19.04
C GLY A 126 12.08 -27.36 18.53
N ILE A 127 11.79 -27.61 17.24
CA ILE A 127 10.44 -27.70 16.70
C ILE A 127 9.93 -29.15 16.86
N ALA A 128 8.74 -29.29 17.44
CA ALA A 128 8.06 -30.59 17.57
C ALA A 128 7.09 -30.79 16.40
N ASN A 129 6.29 -29.77 16.08
CA ASN A 129 5.32 -29.81 14.99
C ASN A 129 5.02 -28.39 14.46
N ALA A 130 4.42 -28.30 13.28
CA ALA A 130 3.93 -27.05 12.70
C ALA A 130 2.59 -27.30 12.02
N ASN A 131 1.52 -26.68 12.52
CA ASN A 131 0.14 -26.89 12.09
C ASN A 131 -0.50 -25.58 11.60
N ASP A 132 -1.41 -25.71 10.66
CA ASP A 132 -2.33 -24.64 10.27
C ASP A 132 -3.64 -24.81 11.05
N GLU A 133 -3.88 -23.93 11.99
CA GLU A 133 -5.11 -23.86 12.79
C GLU A 133 -5.99 -22.68 12.37
N SER A 134 -5.75 -22.11 11.17
CA SER A 134 -6.53 -21.00 10.67
C SER A 134 -8.00 -21.37 10.47
N ASP A 135 -8.89 -20.49 10.88
CA ASP A 135 -10.34 -20.66 10.79
C ASP A 135 -11.04 -19.38 10.29
N ARG A 136 -12.35 -19.24 10.58
CA ARG A 136 -13.15 -18.07 10.21
C ARG A 136 -12.78 -16.80 11.00
N GLU A 137 -12.16 -16.96 12.17
CA GLU A 137 -11.74 -15.84 13.02
C GLU A 137 -10.41 -15.23 12.53
N GLY A 138 -9.60 -16.01 11.79
CA GLY A 138 -8.39 -15.48 11.18
C GLY A 138 -7.29 -16.52 10.95
N MET A 139 -6.14 -15.99 10.56
CA MET A 139 -4.94 -16.80 10.36
C MET A 139 -4.33 -17.21 11.71
N ARG A 140 -4.04 -18.49 11.85
CA ARG A 140 -3.37 -19.06 13.02
C ARG A 140 -2.46 -20.22 12.60
N ILE A 141 -1.16 -19.98 12.55
CA ILE A 141 -0.15 -21.02 12.36
C ILE A 141 0.46 -21.30 13.73
N VAL A 142 0.42 -22.54 14.17
CA VAL A 142 0.94 -22.96 15.48
C VAL A 142 2.17 -23.83 15.28
N ILE A 143 3.28 -23.44 15.90
CA ILE A 143 4.54 -24.18 15.90
C ILE A 143 4.81 -24.62 17.34
N ASP A 144 4.67 -25.92 17.57
CA ASP A 144 4.94 -26.53 18.88
C ASP A 144 6.44 -26.63 19.12
N VAL A 145 6.89 -26.10 20.25
CA VAL A 145 8.30 -26.10 20.65
C VAL A 145 8.55 -27.25 21.60
N LYS A 146 9.67 -27.99 21.45
CA LYS A 146 10.06 -29.09 22.35
C LYS A 146 10.35 -28.57 23.78
N ARG A 147 10.09 -29.37 24.77
CA ARG A 147 10.25 -29.02 26.21
C ARG A 147 11.64 -28.51 26.59
N ASP A 148 12.67 -29.05 25.94
CA ASP A 148 14.08 -28.75 26.15
C ASP A 148 14.60 -27.58 25.33
N ALA A 149 13.73 -26.95 24.52
CA ALA A 149 14.09 -25.86 23.63
C ALA A 149 13.51 -24.51 24.11
N ASN A 150 14.24 -23.45 23.84
CA ASN A 150 13.78 -22.07 24.11
C ASN A 150 13.03 -21.52 22.93
N ALA A 151 11.75 -21.19 23.11
CA ALA A 151 10.87 -20.69 22.06
C ALA A 151 11.36 -19.38 21.40
N SER A 152 11.99 -18.49 22.16
CA SER A 152 12.54 -17.24 21.62
C SER A 152 13.73 -17.49 20.68
N ILE A 153 14.57 -18.49 21.00
CA ILE A 153 15.69 -18.87 20.14
C ILE A 153 15.18 -19.53 18.86
N VAL A 154 14.17 -20.41 18.98
CA VAL A 154 13.51 -21.04 17.83
C VAL A 154 12.87 -19.97 16.92
N LEU A 155 12.13 -19.01 17.49
CA LEU A 155 11.50 -17.93 16.73
C LEU A 155 12.54 -17.07 16.00
N ASN A 156 13.66 -16.75 16.63
CA ASN A 156 14.74 -16.00 15.99
C ASN A 156 15.39 -16.78 14.83
N LYS A 157 15.54 -18.10 14.95
CA LYS A 157 16.01 -18.96 13.85
C LYS A 157 14.98 -19.00 12.71
N LEU A 158 13.70 -19.09 13.03
CA LEU A 158 12.60 -19.04 12.05
C LEU A 158 12.60 -17.74 11.25
N TYR A 159 12.75 -16.57 11.88
CA TYR A 159 12.90 -15.30 11.17
C TYR A 159 14.11 -15.26 10.25
N LYS A 160 15.21 -15.92 10.64
CA LYS A 160 16.45 -15.92 9.85
C LYS A 160 16.42 -16.89 8.67
N MET A 161 15.71 -18.02 8.80
CA MET A 161 15.81 -19.17 7.88
C MET A 161 14.55 -19.40 7.06
N THR A 162 13.46 -18.69 7.35
CA THR A 162 12.17 -18.86 6.67
C THR A 162 11.60 -17.51 6.19
N MET A 163 10.50 -17.58 5.44
CA MET A 163 9.80 -16.40 4.97
C MET A 163 8.91 -15.73 6.06
N LEU A 164 9.03 -16.12 7.33
CA LEU A 164 8.50 -15.34 8.45
C LEU A 164 9.15 -13.96 8.55
N GLN A 165 10.34 -13.80 7.98
CA GLN A 165 10.93 -12.51 7.68
C GLN A 165 11.36 -12.50 6.21
N THR A 166 10.90 -11.51 5.47
CA THR A 166 11.28 -11.30 4.07
C THR A 166 11.45 -9.82 3.78
N SER A 167 11.84 -9.48 2.57
CA SER A 167 11.99 -8.09 2.18
C SER A 167 11.14 -7.76 0.95
N PHE A 168 10.52 -6.58 0.99
CA PHE A 168 9.85 -5.98 -0.16
C PHE A 168 10.81 -5.00 -0.84
N GLY A 169 11.16 -5.27 -2.08
CA GLY A 169 12.00 -4.37 -2.89
C GLY A 169 11.13 -3.27 -3.51
N VAL A 170 11.19 -2.07 -2.93
CA VAL A 170 10.48 -0.90 -3.46
C VAL A 170 11.17 -0.40 -4.72
N ASN A 171 10.39 -0.17 -5.77
CA ASN A 171 10.82 0.45 -7.02
C ASN A 171 9.66 1.28 -7.60
N ASN A 172 9.62 2.56 -7.28
CA ASN A 172 8.51 3.45 -7.59
C ASN A 172 8.65 4.03 -9.00
N VAL A 173 8.55 3.18 -10.02
CA VAL A 173 8.56 3.64 -11.42
C VAL A 173 7.13 3.87 -11.88
N ALA A 174 6.84 5.08 -12.33
CA ALA A 174 5.54 5.45 -12.92
C ALA A 174 5.72 6.27 -14.18
N LEU A 175 4.65 6.41 -14.96
CA LEU A 175 4.64 7.23 -16.17
C LEU A 175 4.28 8.68 -15.80
N VAL A 176 5.22 9.59 -16.07
CA VAL A 176 5.00 11.04 -15.96
C VAL A 176 5.03 11.62 -17.38
N HIS A 177 3.91 12.18 -17.83
CA HIS A 177 3.74 12.66 -19.21
C HIS A 177 4.14 11.62 -20.28
N GLY A 178 3.75 10.35 -20.06
CA GLY A 178 4.04 9.24 -20.97
C GLY A 178 5.48 8.68 -20.91
N ARG A 179 6.31 9.19 -20.03
CA ARG A 179 7.71 8.71 -19.85
C ARG A 179 7.90 8.05 -18.49
N PRO A 180 8.57 6.88 -18.42
CA PRO A 180 8.85 6.23 -17.16
C PRO A 180 9.86 7.06 -16.34
N ARG A 181 9.55 7.28 -15.08
CA ARG A 181 10.42 7.96 -14.10
C ARG A 181 10.39 7.21 -12.78
N LEU A 182 11.52 7.21 -12.11
CA LEU A 182 11.62 6.80 -10.71
C LEU A 182 11.19 7.99 -9.84
N LEU A 183 10.21 7.78 -8.98
CA LEU A 183 9.57 8.84 -8.19
C LEU A 183 9.78 8.60 -6.70
N ASN A 184 10.16 9.63 -5.98
CA ASN A 184 10.17 9.67 -4.53
C ASN A 184 8.75 9.92 -3.97
N LEU A 185 8.59 9.93 -2.64
CA LEU A 185 7.29 10.14 -2.01
C LEU A 185 6.67 11.49 -2.39
N LYS A 186 7.45 12.57 -2.35
CA LYS A 186 6.98 13.92 -2.71
C LYS A 186 6.55 13.99 -4.17
N ASP A 187 7.31 13.40 -5.09
CA ASP A 187 6.98 13.40 -6.51
C ASP A 187 5.67 12.66 -6.79
N LEU A 188 5.42 11.53 -6.13
CA LEU A 188 4.16 10.78 -6.26
C LEU A 188 2.95 11.61 -5.83
N ILE A 189 3.05 12.30 -4.68
CA ILE A 189 2.01 13.19 -4.16
C ILE A 189 1.83 14.40 -5.09
N LYS A 190 2.93 15.06 -5.48
CA LYS A 190 2.94 16.21 -6.38
C LYS A 190 2.20 15.92 -7.68
N HIS A 191 2.60 14.87 -8.39
CA HIS A 191 1.98 14.54 -9.68
C HIS A 191 0.51 14.14 -9.55
N PHE A 192 0.11 13.53 -8.42
CA PHE A 192 -1.30 13.29 -8.15
C PHE A 192 -2.07 14.61 -7.98
N VAL A 193 -1.56 15.54 -7.16
CA VAL A 193 -2.21 16.84 -6.88
C VAL A 193 -2.30 17.67 -8.17
N GLU A 194 -1.22 17.77 -8.95
CA GLU A 194 -1.20 18.46 -10.24
C GLU A 194 -2.26 17.88 -11.19
N HIS A 195 -2.31 16.56 -11.32
CA HIS A 195 -3.34 15.90 -12.14
C HIS A 195 -4.77 16.19 -11.65
N ARG A 196 -4.98 16.23 -10.33
CA ARG A 196 -6.30 16.55 -9.76
C ARG A 196 -6.70 17.99 -10.06
N HIS A 197 -5.77 18.93 -9.95
CA HIS A 197 -5.98 20.33 -10.31
C HIS A 197 -6.43 20.45 -11.77
N ASP A 198 -5.71 19.84 -12.71
CA ASP A 198 -6.06 19.86 -14.13
C ASP A 198 -7.44 19.25 -14.42
N VAL A 199 -7.77 18.14 -13.73
CA VAL A 199 -9.08 17.49 -13.88
C VAL A 199 -10.21 18.39 -13.39
N VAL A 200 -10.02 19.11 -12.28
CA VAL A 200 -11.02 20.05 -11.73
C VAL A 200 -11.22 21.20 -12.71
N ILE A 201 -10.15 21.81 -13.22
CA ILE A 201 -10.25 22.89 -14.21
C ILE A 201 -11.02 22.43 -15.44
N ARG A 202 -10.65 21.31 -16.05
CA ARG A 202 -11.32 20.78 -17.26
C ARG A 202 -12.79 20.47 -17.02
N ARG A 203 -13.14 19.91 -15.87
CA ARG A 203 -14.53 19.66 -15.48
C ARG A 203 -15.31 20.97 -15.37
N THR A 204 -14.77 21.95 -14.64
CA THR A 204 -15.43 23.24 -14.45
C THR A 204 -15.61 24.00 -15.79
N GLN A 205 -14.63 23.94 -16.68
CA GLN A 205 -14.74 24.49 -18.03
C GLN A 205 -15.86 23.82 -18.86
N TYR A 206 -15.98 22.49 -18.74
CA TYR A 206 -17.07 21.76 -19.40
C TYR A 206 -18.43 22.16 -18.84
N ASP A 207 -18.58 22.20 -17.51
CA ASP A 207 -19.83 22.57 -16.85
C ASP A 207 -20.23 24.01 -17.18
N LEU A 208 -19.27 24.95 -17.20
CA LEU A 208 -19.49 26.33 -17.60
C LEU A 208 -19.98 26.44 -19.07
N ARG A 209 -19.36 25.69 -19.98
CA ARG A 209 -19.79 25.67 -21.37
C ARG A 209 -21.24 25.17 -21.50
N LYS A 210 -21.58 24.07 -20.81
CA LYS A 210 -22.95 23.54 -20.81
C LYS A 210 -23.96 24.49 -20.19
N ALA A 211 -23.59 25.17 -19.11
CA ALA A 211 -24.45 26.20 -18.52
C ALA A 211 -24.70 27.39 -19.47
N LYS A 212 -23.64 27.86 -20.17
CA LYS A 212 -23.77 28.93 -21.17
C LYS A 212 -24.64 28.52 -22.37
N GLU A 213 -24.47 27.31 -22.92
CA GLU A 213 -25.33 26.74 -23.96
C GLU A 213 -26.81 26.74 -23.54
N ARG A 214 -27.07 26.33 -22.30
CA ARG A 214 -28.43 26.30 -21.73
C ARG A 214 -29.00 27.70 -21.49
N ALA A 215 -28.18 28.63 -20.97
CA ALA A 215 -28.58 30.03 -20.76
C ALA A 215 -28.98 30.68 -22.08
N HIS A 216 -28.18 30.49 -23.13
CA HIS A 216 -28.49 31.05 -24.49
C HIS A 216 -29.83 30.55 -25.02
N ILE A 217 -30.17 29.28 -24.87
CA ILE A 217 -31.48 28.72 -25.25
C ILE A 217 -32.60 29.37 -24.42
N LEU A 218 -32.42 29.52 -23.11
CA LEU A 218 -33.42 30.14 -22.24
C LEU A 218 -33.63 31.63 -22.57
N GLU A 219 -32.56 32.39 -22.87
CA GLU A 219 -32.64 33.78 -23.30
C GLU A 219 -33.46 33.88 -24.60
N GLY A 220 -33.20 32.98 -25.56
CA GLY A 220 -33.99 32.94 -26.79
C GLY A 220 -35.48 32.63 -26.55
N LEU A 221 -35.78 31.71 -25.62
CA LEU A 221 -37.16 31.39 -25.23
C LEU A 221 -37.85 32.57 -24.51
N ILE A 222 -37.14 33.35 -23.70
CA ILE A 222 -37.68 34.56 -23.05
C ILE A 222 -38.05 35.58 -24.14
N ILE A 223 -37.13 35.86 -25.06
CA ILE A 223 -37.38 36.81 -26.18
C ILE A 223 -38.58 36.35 -27.01
N ALA A 224 -38.69 35.07 -27.34
CA ALA A 224 -39.82 34.52 -28.06
C ALA A 224 -41.14 34.62 -27.27
N SER A 225 -41.11 34.40 -25.96
CA SER A 225 -42.30 34.56 -25.10
C SER A 225 -42.76 36.00 -25.01
N ASP A 226 -41.83 36.97 -24.89
CA ASP A 226 -42.15 38.39 -24.77
C ASP A 226 -42.67 38.96 -26.09
N ASN A 227 -42.38 38.34 -27.23
CA ASN A 227 -42.80 38.76 -28.56
C ASN A 227 -43.67 37.70 -29.27
N ILE A 228 -44.50 36.99 -28.50
CA ILE A 228 -45.25 35.79 -28.97
C ILE A 228 -46.12 36.09 -30.18
N ASP A 229 -46.78 37.26 -30.23
CA ASP A 229 -47.65 37.67 -31.34
C ASP A 229 -46.89 37.88 -32.66
N GLU A 230 -45.63 38.27 -32.62
CA GLU A 230 -44.76 38.42 -33.77
C GLU A 230 -44.24 37.05 -34.24
N VAL A 231 -43.89 36.19 -33.30
CA VAL A 231 -43.42 34.82 -33.59
C VAL A 231 -44.52 33.97 -34.26
N ILE A 232 -45.79 34.18 -33.89
CA ILE A 232 -46.93 33.47 -34.51
C ILE A 232 -47.21 33.94 -35.93
N LYS A 233 -46.81 35.17 -36.31
CA LYS A 233 -47.02 35.73 -37.66
C LYS A 233 -45.94 35.27 -38.67
N ILE A 234 -44.85 34.69 -38.23
CA ILE A 234 -43.79 34.10 -39.06
C ILE A 234 -44.17 32.68 -39.45
#